data_93051315e74d9792f054d7df142ff267
#
_entry.id   93051315e74d9792f054d7df142ff267
#
_cell.length_a   1.000
_cell.length_b   1.000
_cell.length_c   1.000
_cell.angle_alpha   90.00
_cell.angle_beta   90.00
_cell.angle_gamma   90.00
#
_symmetry.space_group_name_H-M   'P 1'
#
loop_
_entity.id
_entity.type
_entity.pdbx_description
1 polymer ?
#
loop_
_entity_poly.entity_id
_entity_poly.type
_entity_poly.pdbx_seq_one_letter_code
_entity_poly.pdbx_strand_id
1 'polypeptide(L)'
;GANGCTATSNAINVTVNPTPTAVITPSGATTFCEGSSVNLVASGGASYAWNNGSTATTLTATTGGVYTVTVTNAGGCTDTETLTVTVNEVPSDFIVTSGSTTFCQGGEVSLTAQAGNSYVWSNNATTQSIAVITAGTYSVSILSPNGCSVTSNAITVDVNQPSSSNLIATAYDGYTLNGILYTQSGTYTQTLTNAAGCDSTITLELTLTVGIEEGTITDVSLYPNPTSESFTIQTSIPLYCAYSVVDAQGKLVFEGVMTGTETQVNISSVARGIYYLRIRELSEPLRVVKN
;
A
#
# COMPACT_ATOMS: atom_id res chain seq x y z
N GLY A 1 99.48 29.86 31.20
CA GLY A 1 100.43 28.89 30.75
C GLY A 1 101.66 28.86 31.67
N ALA A 2 102.52 27.92 31.58
CA ALA A 2 103.74 27.71 32.43
C ALA A 2 104.67 28.87 32.44
N ASN A 3 104.57 29.84 31.55
CA ASN A 3 105.44 31.03 31.40
C ASN A 3 104.78 32.32 31.92
N GLY A 4 103.73 32.24 32.76
CA GLY A 4 103.03 33.41 33.30
C GLY A 4 102.12 34.20 32.33
N CYS A 5 102.08 33.79 31.06
CA CYS A 5 101.21 34.43 30.10
C CYS A 5 99.75 33.97 30.29
N THR A 6 98.89 34.90 30.59
CA THR A 6 97.43 34.71 30.71
C THR A 6 96.75 35.16 29.40
N ALA A 7 95.86 34.35 28.86
CA ALA A 7 94.94 34.76 27.80
C ALA A 7 93.53 34.72 28.36
N THR A 8 92.83 35.80 28.22
CA THR A 8 91.40 35.85 28.55
C THR A 8 90.58 35.41 27.33
N SER A 9 89.73 34.43 27.48
CA SER A 9 88.74 34.10 26.47
C SER A 9 87.67 35.16 26.36
N ASN A 10 87.09 35.34 25.23
CA ASN A 10 85.84 36.16 25.08
C ASN A 10 84.74 35.59 25.94
N ALA A 11 83.99 36.47 26.58
CA ALA A 11 82.75 36.08 27.30
C ALA A 11 81.76 35.51 26.32
N ILE A 12 81.25 34.32 26.62
CA ILE A 12 80.15 33.69 25.89
C ILE A 12 78.88 33.97 26.67
N ASN A 13 77.97 34.72 26.06
CA ASN A 13 76.59 34.89 26.64
C ASN A 13 75.78 33.64 26.32
N VAL A 14 75.35 32.96 27.36
CA VAL A 14 74.39 31.85 27.27
C VAL A 14 73.02 32.39 27.64
N THR A 15 72.07 32.35 26.68
CA THR A 15 70.69 32.72 26.94
C THR A 15 69.89 31.44 27.07
N VAL A 16 69.16 31.26 28.22
CA VAL A 16 68.22 30.17 28.44
C VAL A 16 66.83 30.68 28.10
N ASN A 17 66.24 30.14 27.04
CA ASN A 17 64.86 30.45 26.72
C ASN A 17 63.94 29.54 27.55
N PRO A 18 62.90 30.09 28.22
CA PRO A 18 61.93 29.27 28.93
C PRO A 18 61.11 28.42 27.95
N THR A 19 60.75 27.23 28.38
CA THR A 19 59.80 26.38 27.60
C THR A 19 58.41 27.05 27.58
N PRO A 20 57.69 26.99 26.48
CA PRO A 20 56.31 27.43 26.45
C PRO A 20 55.44 26.49 27.29
N THR A 21 54.20 26.89 27.57
CA THR A 21 53.14 26.01 28.16
C THR A 21 52.08 25.81 27.09
N ALA A 22 52.01 24.63 26.52
CA ALA A 22 51.01 24.27 25.53
C ALA A 22 49.65 24.12 26.22
N VAL A 23 48.61 24.71 25.64
CA VAL A 23 47.22 24.57 26.10
C VAL A 23 46.30 24.37 24.93
N ILE A 24 45.37 23.40 25.04
CA ILE A 24 44.23 23.23 24.15
C ILE A 24 42.94 23.62 24.90
N THR A 25 42.25 24.62 24.41
CA THR A 25 40.95 25.03 24.94
C THR A 25 39.82 24.65 23.95
N PRO A 26 38.93 23.69 24.29
CA PRO A 26 37.80 23.38 23.46
C PRO A 26 36.72 24.45 23.55
N SER A 27 36.02 24.77 22.46
CA SER A 27 34.92 25.74 22.43
C SER A 27 33.60 25.19 23.00
N GLY A 28 33.55 23.90 23.29
CA GLY A 28 32.36 23.22 23.80
C GLY A 28 32.71 21.84 24.34
N ALA A 29 31.68 20.96 24.41
CA ALA A 29 31.87 19.59 24.86
C ALA A 29 32.79 18.81 23.91
N THR A 30 33.72 18.04 24.48
CA THR A 30 34.63 17.17 23.74
C THR A 30 34.04 15.78 23.45
N THR A 31 32.80 15.55 23.91
CA THR A 31 31.99 14.38 23.59
C THR A 31 30.71 14.87 22.89
N PHE A 32 30.47 14.44 21.67
CA PHE A 32 29.32 14.85 20.85
C PHE A 32 28.92 13.73 19.89
N CYS A 33 27.78 13.92 19.23
CA CYS A 33 27.24 12.95 18.26
C CYS A 33 27.85 13.18 16.87
N GLU A 34 27.94 12.12 16.09
CA GLU A 34 28.33 12.17 14.67
C GLU A 34 27.53 13.26 13.93
N GLY A 35 28.22 13.97 13.03
CA GLY A 35 27.69 15.14 12.32
C GLY A 35 27.88 16.47 13.04
N SER A 36 28.31 16.47 14.32
CA SER A 36 28.68 17.68 15.07
C SER A 36 30.18 17.91 15.08
N SER A 37 30.64 19.02 15.65
CA SER A 37 32.07 19.38 15.74
C SER A 37 32.37 20.22 16.97
N VAL A 38 33.64 20.25 17.36
CA VAL A 38 34.16 21.16 18.36
C VAL A 38 35.44 21.85 17.85
N ASN A 39 35.57 23.14 18.12
CA ASN A 39 36.80 23.87 17.82
C ASN A 39 37.75 23.74 19.01
N LEU A 40 39.01 23.35 18.68
CA LEU A 40 40.11 23.24 19.59
C LEU A 40 41.03 24.43 19.36
N VAL A 41 41.22 25.29 20.35
CA VAL A 41 42.05 26.50 20.28
C VAL A 41 43.34 26.23 21.00
N ALA A 42 44.46 26.29 20.25
CA ALA A 42 45.81 26.20 20.82
C ALA A 42 46.28 27.57 21.31
N SER A 43 47.03 27.59 22.43
CA SER A 43 47.64 28.78 22.96
C SER A 43 48.95 28.44 23.66
N GLY A 44 49.75 29.49 24.03
CA GLY A 44 50.97 29.35 24.82
C GLY A 44 52.25 29.52 24.02
N GLY A 45 52.23 29.81 22.69
CA GLY A 45 53.43 30.01 21.87
C GLY A 45 53.24 30.93 20.68
N ALA A 46 54.25 30.99 19.83
CA ALA A 46 54.30 31.81 18.61
C ALA A 46 53.86 31.03 17.37
N SER A 47 53.99 29.68 17.38
CA SER A 47 53.50 28.81 16.28
C SER A 47 53.01 27.49 16.84
N TYR A 48 52.21 26.80 16.02
CA TYR A 48 51.47 25.59 16.38
C TYR A 48 51.62 24.53 15.28
N ALA A 49 51.68 23.28 15.68
CA ALA A 49 51.68 22.13 14.77
C ALA A 49 50.80 21.02 15.41
N TRP A 50 49.69 20.71 14.77
CA TRP A 50 48.79 19.63 15.19
C TRP A 50 49.20 18.29 14.59
N ASN A 51 48.89 17.20 15.23
CA ASN A 51 49.19 15.84 14.79
C ASN A 51 48.54 15.47 13.44
N ASN A 52 47.56 16.22 12.94
CA ASN A 52 46.98 16.07 11.61
C ASN A 52 47.65 16.92 10.53
N GLY A 53 48.77 17.60 10.87
CA GLY A 53 49.54 18.46 9.96
C GLY A 53 49.06 19.92 9.89
N SER A 54 47.98 20.29 10.58
CA SER A 54 47.53 21.69 10.63
C SER A 54 48.49 22.55 11.44
N THR A 55 48.67 23.80 11.01
CA THR A 55 49.45 24.82 11.74
C THR A 55 48.57 25.97 12.25
N ALA A 56 47.26 25.86 12.09
CA ALA A 56 46.35 26.90 12.53
C ALA A 56 46.22 26.94 14.06
N THR A 57 45.97 28.13 14.59
CA THR A 57 45.69 28.32 16.02
C THR A 57 44.42 27.58 16.45
N THR A 58 43.44 27.43 15.55
CA THR A 58 42.18 26.72 15.77
C THR A 58 42.06 25.55 14.84
N LEU A 59 41.74 24.37 15.40
CA LEU A 59 41.46 23.15 14.67
C LEU A 59 40.00 22.70 14.95
N THR A 60 39.21 22.49 13.89
CA THR A 60 37.86 21.93 14.03
C THR A 60 37.96 20.40 14.04
N ALA A 61 37.58 19.79 15.15
CA ALA A 61 37.51 18.34 15.31
C ALA A 61 36.10 17.84 14.97
N THR A 62 36.00 16.98 13.95
CA THR A 62 34.75 16.32 13.49
C THR A 62 34.79 14.82 13.71
N THR A 63 35.94 14.25 14.04
CA THR A 63 36.16 12.82 14.28
C THR A 63 36.70 12.57 15.66
N GLY A 64 36.34 11.41 16.23
CA GLY A 64 36.88 10.95 17.50
C GLY A 64 38.39 10.65 17.38
N GLY A 65 39.13 10.95 18.45
CA GLY A 65 40.55 10.68 18.49
C GLY A 65 41.30 11.54 19.50
N VAL A 66 42.60 11.31 19.58
CA VAL A 66 43.53 12.14 20.38
C VAL A 66 44.12 13.23 19.48
N TYR A 67 43.86 14.47 19.86
CA TYR A 67 44.41 15.66 19.20
C TYR A 67 45.60 16.15 19.99
N THR A 68 46.74 16.28 19.36
CA THR A 68 48.00 16.74 19.94
C THR A 68 48.43 18.01 19.25
N VAL A 69 48.78 19.05 20.00
CA VAL A 69 49.41 20.24 19.47
C VAL A 69 50.81 20.35 20.01
N THR A 70 51.78 20.63 19.12
CA THR A 70 53.11 21.10 19.51
C THR A 70 53.15 22.63 19.41
N VAL A 71 53.44 23.28 20.49
CA VAL A 71 53.54 24.73 20.56
C VAL A 71 55.00 25.12 20.58
N THR A 72 55.41 26.11 19.76
CA THR A 72 56.76 26.60 19.69
C THR A 72 56.78 28.09 20.05
N ASN A 73 57.68 28.51 20.96
CA ASN A 73 57.88 29.92 21.31
C ASN A 73 58.83 30.63 20.36
N ALA A 74 59.00 31.94 20.48
CA ALA A 74 59.93 32.74 19.66
C ALA A 74 61.40 32.32 19.79
N GLY A 75 61.79 31.68 20.89
CA GLY A 75 63.11 31.15 21.14
C GLY A 75 63.35 29.76 20.59
N GLY A 76 62.36 29.14 19.90
CA GLY A 76 62.44 27.81 19.33
C GLY A 76 62.21 26.64 20.30
N CYS A 77 61.89 26.91 21.58
CA CYS A 77 61.54 25.86 22.55
C CYS A 77 60.10 25.38 22.32
N THR A 78 59.86 24.08 22.54
CA THR A 78 58.60 23.44 22.27
C THR A 78 58.00 22.80 23.51
N ASP A 79 56.70 22.69 23.52
CA ASP A 79 55.87 21.92 24.50
C ASP A 79 54.69 21.28 23.76
N THR A 80 54.12 20.26 24.32
CA THR A 80 53.00 19.50 23.71
C THR A 80 51.86 19.33 24.67
N GLU A 81 50.63 19.48 24.19
CA GLU A 81 49.37 19.19 24.92
C GLU A 81 48.49 18.24 24.11
N THR A 82 47.72 17.42 24.79
CA THR A 82 46.81 16.45 24.18
C THR A 82 45.40 16.60 24.74
N LEU A 83 44.42 16.43 23.84
CA LEU A 83 43.00 16.41 24.19
C LEU A 83 42.31 15.26 23.45
N THR A 84 41.50 14.47 24.16
CA THR A 84 40.67 13.42 23.57
C THR A 84 39.31 13.96 23.21
N VAL A 85 38.91 13.75 21.98
CA VAL A 85 37.54 13.99 21.46
C VAL A 85 36.86 12.65 21.28
N THR A 86 35.65 12.53 21.80
CA THR A 86 34.79 11.34 21.63
C THR A 86 33.61 11.68 20.73
N VAL A 87 33.44 10.92 19.65
CA VAL A 87 32.29 11.04 18.76
C VAL A 87 31.43 9.79 18.93
N ASN A 88 30.20 9.98 19.37
CA ASN A 88 29.22 8.93 19.55
C ASN A 88 28.47 8.70 18.22
N GLU A 89 28.33 7.45 17.84
CA GLU A 89 27.53 7.06 16.68
C GLU A 89 26.04 7.40 16.91
N VAL A 90 25.38 7.85 15.86
CA VAL A 90 23.92 7.99 15.83
C VAL A 90 23.27 6.64 15.52
N PRO A 91 22.07 6.32 16.03
CA PRO A 91 21.35 5.10 15.68
C PRO A 91 21.04 5.07 14.17
N SER A 92 20.84 3.87 13.61
CA SER A 92 20.32 3.75 12.26
C SER A 92 18.87 4.25 12.20
N ASP A 93 18.53 4.94 11.11
CA ASP A 93 17.28 5.70 10.97
C ASP A 93 16.19 4.99 10.16
N PHE A 94 16.37 3.74 9.76
CA PHE A 94 15.37 3.05 8.96
C PHE A 94 14.35 2.27 9.81
N ILE A 95 13.13 2.19 9.26
CA ILE A 95 12.01 1.43 9.80
C ILE A 95 11.88 0.14 8.99
N VAL A 96 11.73 -0.99 9.69
CA VAL A 96 11.41 -2.29 9.10
C VAL A 96 9.90 -2.51 9.17
N THR A 97 9.29 -2.93 8.04
CA THR A 97 7.87 -3.26 7.95
C THR A 97 7.68 -4.77 7.94
N SER A 98 6.66 -5.28 8.64
CA SER A 98 6.33 -6.72 8.66
C SER A 98 5.68 -7.22 7.36
N GLY A 99 5.27 -6.31 6.48
CA GLY A 99 4.56 -6.63 5.25
C GLY A 99 4.25 -5.38 4.42
N SER A 100 3.21 -5.47 3.59
CA SER A 100 2.74 -4.35 2.78
C SER A 100 2.27 -3.19 3.66
N THR A 101 2.63 -1.97 3.27
CA THR A 101 2.12 -0.74 3.90
C THR A 101 0.79 -0.29 3.28
N THR A 102 0.26 -1.05 2.30
CA THR A 102 -1.06 -0.86 1.73
C THR A 102 -1.88 -2.11 1.98
N PHE A 103 -2.99 -1.98 2.68
CA PHE A 103 -3.89 -3.09 3.04
C PHE A 103 -5.34 -2.62 3.15
N CYS A 104 -6.26 -3.57 3.26
CA CYS A 104 -7.68 -3.28 3.42
C CYS A 104 -8.03 -2.95 4.87
N GLN A 105 -9.09 -2.18 5.09
CA GLN A 105 -9.63 -1.89 6.41
C GLN A 105 -9.83 -3.18 7.21
N GLY A 106 -9.36 -3.18 8.45
CA GLY A 106 -9.31 -4.37 9.33
C GLY A 106 -8.01 -5.14 9.27
N GLY A 107 -7.09 -4.82 8.34
CA GLY A 107 -5.72 -5.30 8.33
C GLY A 107 -4.80 -4.45 9.20
N GLU A 108 -3.55 -4.90 9.35
CA GLU A 108 -2.51 -4.18 10.09
C GLU A 108 -1.13 -4.38 9.47
N VAL A 109 -0.22 -3.46 9.74
CA VAL A 109 1.21 -3.61 9.49
C VAL A 109 1.99 -3.24 10.75
N SER A 110 3.00 -4.03 11.10
CA SER A 110 3.92 -3.68 12.18
C SER A 110 5.10 -2.88 11.60
N LEU A 111 5.38 -1.73 12.21
CA LEU A 111 6.55 -0.91 11.95
C LEU A 111 7.51 -1.06 13.11
N THR A 112 8.76 -1.44 12.83
CA THR A 112 9.79 -1.69 13.85
C THR A 112 10.97 -0.77 13.61
N ALA A 113 11.31 0.02 14.63
CA ALA A 113 12.51 0.86 14.66
C ALA A 113 13.77 0.02 14.92
N GLN A 114 14.93 0.50 14.48
CA GLN A 114 16.21 -0.07 14.85
C GLN A 114 16.44 0.02 16.35
N ALA A 115 17.42 -0.76 16.86
CA ALA A 115 17.71 -0.80 18.30
C ALA A 115 18.15 0.58 18.83
N GLY A 116 17.57 0.99 19.94
CA GLY A 116 17.87 2.23 20.62
C GLY A 116 17.50 2.15 22.11
N ASN A 117 17.76 3.20 22.86
CA ASN A 117 17.44 3.30 24.27
C ASN A 117 15.99 3.74 24.52
N SER A 118 15.48 4.63 23.67
CA SER A 118 14.08 5.06 23.71
C SER A 118 13.60 5.49 22.33
N TYR A 119 12.29 5.54 22.17
CA TYR A 119 11.59 5.79 20.91
C TYR A 119 10.48 6.81 21.12
N VAL A 120 10.25 7.65 20.12
CA VAL A 120 9.08 8.53 20.05
C VAL A 120 8.60 8.53 18.61
N TRP A 121 7.47 7.86 18.37
CA TRP A 121 6.83 7.83 17.07
C TRP A 121 6.00 9.08 16.81
N SER A 122 5.72 9.37 15.54
CA SER A 122 4.86 10.50 15.15
C SER A 122 3.42 10.42 15.72
N ASN A 123 2.97 9.22 16.11
CA ASN A 123 1.70 8.99 16.82
C ASN A 123 1.84 8.99 18.36
N ASN A 124 2.98 9.45 18.89
CA ASN A 124 3.34 9.50 20.31
C ASN A 124 3.54 8.12 20.99
N ALA A 125 3.59 7.03 20.26
CA ALA A 125 3.99 5.75 20.82
C ALA A 125 5.48 5.76 21.19
N THR A 126 5.86 4.99 22.23
CA THR A 126 7.23 4.96 22.79
C THR A 126 7.86 3.57 22.75
N THR A 127 7.21 2.62 22.13
CA THR A 127 7.70 1.24 21.94
C THR A 127 8.61 1.12 20.72
N GLN A 128 9.50 0.14 20.70
CA GLN A 128 10.35 -0.11 19.54
C GLN A 128 9.52 -0.47 18.30
N SER A 129 8.41 -1.18 18.48
CA SER A 129 7.50 -1.56 17.38
C SER A 129 6.11 -1.03 17.66
N ILE A 130 5.40 -0.64 16.62
CA ILE A 130 3.99 -0.25 16.64
C ILE A 130 3.20 -1.05 15.62
N ALA A 131 1.97 -1.46 15.99
CA ALA A 131 1.00 -1.98 15.04
C ALA A 131 0.17 -0.81 14.50
N VAL A 132 0.11 -0.70 13.18
CA VAL A 132 -0.57 0.39 12.48
C VAL A 132 -1.77 -0.16 11.73
N ILE A 133 -2.96 0.36 12.02
CA ILE A 133 -4.24 0.00 11.43
C ILE A 133 -4.92 1.18 10.71
N THR A 134 -4.32 2.37 10.76
CA THR A 134 -4.87 3.59 10.15
C THR A 134 -3.94 4.14 9.10
N ALA A 135 -4.52 4.72 8.05
CA ALA A 135 -3.76 5.43 7.03
C ALA A 135 -3.06 6.66 7.64
N GLY A 136 -1.84 6.91 7.19
CA GLY A 136 -1.06 8.04 7.68
C GLY A 136 0.42 7.90 7.37
N THR A 137 1.19 8.88 7.84
CA THR A 137 2.64 8.92 7.69
C THR A 137 3.28 8.74 9.06
N TYR A 138 4.15 7.76 9.18
CA TYR A 138 4.78 7.35 10.42
C TYR A 138 6.29 7.52 10.35
N SER A 139 6.85 8.20 11.33
CA SER A 139 8.29 8.32 11.57
C SER A 139 8.58 8.10 13.04
N VAL A 140 9.83 7.81 13.38
CA VAL A 140 10.26 7.57 14.76
C VAL A 140 11.54 8.33 15.04
N SER A 141 11.61 8.98 16.21
CA SER A 141 12.84 9.49 16.79
C SER A 141 13.41 8.42 17.72
N ILE A 142 14.66 8.04 17.50
CA ILE A 142 15.39 7.01 18.25
C ILE A 142 16.49 7.69 19.05
N LEU A 143 16.57 7.45 20.33
CA LEU A 143 17.64 7.91 21.20
C LEU A 143 18.57 6.74 21.54
N SER A 144 19.88 6.90 21.30
CA SER A 144 20.87 5.91 21.72
C SER A 144 21.21 6.01 23.20
N PRO A 145 21.86 4.99 23.81
CA PRO A 145 22.34 5.04 25.18
C PRO A 145 23.31 6.20 25.44
N ASN A 146 24.04 6.63 24.42
CA ASN A 146 25.01 7.73 24.48
C ASN A 146 24.38 9.11 24.30
N GLY A 147 23.05 9.22 24.28
CA GLY A 147 22.33 10.48 24.16
C GLY A 147 22.22 11.05 22.73
N CYS A 148 22.65 10.29 21.70
CA CYS A 148 22.49 10.71 20.31
C CYS A 148 21.13 10.30 19.79
N SER A 149 20.47 11.18 19.02
CA SER A 149 19.16 10.93 18.45
C SER A 149 19.17 11.07 16.93
N VAL A 150 18.35 10.27 16.29
CA VAL A 150 18.04 10.37 14.85
C VAL A 150 16.54 10.27 14.64
N THR A 151 16.02 10.92 13.62
CA THR A 151 14.63 10.74 13.17
C THR A 151 14.64 10.01 11.85
N SER A 152 13.88 8.92 11.76
CA SER A 152 13.77 8.10 10.56
C SER A 152 13.13 8.85 9.40
N ASN A 153 13.35 8.34 8.18
CA ASN A 153 12.47 8.65 7.06
C ASN A 153 11.02 8.23 7.38
N ALA A 154 10.08 8.95 6.82
CA ALA A 154 8.67 8.65 7.02
C ALA A 154 8.21 7.48 6.15
N ILE A 155 7.42 6.58 6.73
CA ILE A 155 6.71 5.49 6.04
C ILE A 155 5.25 5.89 5.88
N THR A 156 4.75 5.85 4.64
CA THR A 156 3.31 6.05 4.37
C THR A 156 2.59 4.71 4.43
N VAL A 157 1.50 4.68 5.19
CA VAL A 157 0.58 3.55 5.28
C VAL A 157 -0.75 3.96 4.65
N ASP A 158 -1.22 3.15 3.70
CA ASP A 158 -2.49 3.34 3.00
C ASP A 158 -3.47 2.25 3.41
N VAL A 159 -4.70 2.66 3.76
CA VAL A 159 -5.78 1.74 4.12
C VAL A 159 -6.91 1.87 3.13
N ASN A 160 -7.07 0.86 2.30
CA ASN A 160 -8.13 0.77 1.32
C ASN A 160 -9.46 0.45 1.98
N GLN A 161 -10.51 1.13 1.56
CA GLN A 161 -11.85 0.93 2.10
C GLN A 161 -12.59 -0.17 1.33
N PRO A 162 -13.40 -1.00 2.02
CA PRO A 162 -14.40 -1.83 1.37
C PRO A 162 -15.42 -0.93 0.66
N SER A 163 -16.05 -1.45 -0.37
CA SER A 163 -17.13 -0.74 -1.06
C SER A 163 -18.45 -1.51 -0.92
N SER A 164 -19.56 -0.78 -1.04
CA SER A 164 -20.87 -1.39 -1.06
C SER A 164 -21.75 -0.73 -2.12
N SER A 165 -22.63 -1.50 -2.73
CA SER A 165 -23.61 -1.00 -3.68
C SER A 165 -24.93 -1.72 -3.51
N ASN A 166 -26.03 -1.00 -3.74
CA ASN A 166 -27.36 -1.56 -3.77
C ASN A 166 -27.83 -1.63 -5.22
N LEU A 167 -28.37 -2.76 -5.63
CA LEU A 167 -28.93 -3.02 -6.93
C LEU A 167 -30.38 -3.43 -6.76
N ILE A 168 -31.30 -2.68 -7.36
CA ILE A 168 -32.72 -3.02 -7.39
C ILE A 168 -33.03 -3.57 -8.79
N ALA A 169 -33.56 -4.77 -8.87
CA ALA A 169 -33.90 -5.40 -10.13
C ALA A 169 -35.29 -6.01 -10.09
N THR A 170 -35.98 -5.91 -11.21
CA THR A 170 -37.24 -6.61 -11.48
C THR A 170 -37.04 -7.50 -12.71
N ALA A 171 -37.36 -8.76 -12.61
CA ALA A 171 -37.20 -9.72 -13.69
C ALA A 171 -38.35 -10.73 -13.70
N TYR A 172 -38.47 -11.49 -14.80
CA TYR A 172 -39.39 -12.60 -14.96
C TYR A 172 -38.65 -13.91 -14.76
N ASP A 173 -39.19 -14.83 -13.98
CA ASP A 173 -38.72 -16.21 -13.76
C ASP A 173 -37.32 -16.35 -13.12
N GLY A 174 -36.46 -15.38 -13.24
CA GLY A 174 -35.13 -15.41 -12.66
C GLY A 174 -34.25 -14.21 -13.04
N TYR A 175 -33.24 -13.96 -12.24
CA TYR A 175 -32.26 -12.91 -12.46
C TYR A 175 -30.85 -13.44 -12.20
N THR A 176 -29.95 -13.19 -13.13
CA THR A 176 -28.54 -13.61 -12.99
C THR A 176 -27.66 -12.42 -12.64
N LEU A 177 -26.99 -12.51 -11.48
CA LEU A 177 -26.00 -11.52 -11.05
C LEU A 177 -24.66 -12.22 -10.84
N ASN A 178 -23.63 -11.76 -11.55
CA ASN A 178 -22.27 -12.31 -11.45
C ASN A 178 -22.21 -13.86 -11.57
N GLY A 179 -23.02 -14.44 -12.47
CA GLY A 179 -23.05 -15.88 -12.71
C GLY A 179 -23.93 -16.69 -11.75
N ILE A 180 -24.54 -16.07 -10.75
CA ILE A 180 -25.49 -16.73 -9.83
C ILE A 180 -26.92 -16.42 -10.27
N LEU A 181 -27.72 -17.47 -10.54
CA LEU A 181 -29.13 -17.37 -10.88
C LEU A 181 -29.99 -17.34 -9.61
N TYR A 182 -30.84 -16.33 -9.48
CA TYR A 182 -31.81 -16.14 -8.41
C TYR A 182 -33.21 -16.39 -8.99
N THR A 183 -33.94 -17.33 -8.41
CA THR A 183 -35.27 -17.77 -8.88
C THR A 183 -36.40 -17.40 -7.92
N GLN A 184 -36.13 -16.60 -6.92
CA GLN A 184 -37.10 -16.10 -5.95
C GLN A 184 -36.92 -14.61 -5.71
N SER A 185 -37.97 -13.89 -5.42
CA SER A 185 -37.90 -12.51 -4.93
C SER A 185 -37.28 -12.47 -3.55
N GLY A 186 -36.44 -11.46 -3.28
CA GLY A 186 -35.77 -11.32 -2.00
C GLY A 186 -34.59 -10.38 -2.04
N THR A 187 -33.95 -10.24 -0.89
CA THR A 187 -32.69 -9.49 -0.75
C THR A 187 -31.53 -10.46 -0.69
N TYR A 188 -30.57 -10.30 -1.58
CA TYR A 188 -29.39 -11.16 -1.72
C TYR A 188 -28.13 -10.34 -1.60
N THR A 189 -27.11 -10.91 -0.97
CA THR A 189 -25.82 -10.26 -0.78
C THR A 189 -24.73 -11.08 -1.46
N GLN A 190 -23.89 -10.41 -2.27
CA GLN A 190 -22.68 -11.00 -2.83
C GLN A 190 -21.46 -10.21 -2.36
N THR A 191 -20.41 -10.93 -1.96
CA THR A 191 -19.11 -10.32 -1.67
C THR A 191 -18.18 -10.58 -2.86
N LEU A 192 -17.62 -9.50 -3.39
CA LEU A 192 -16.67 -9.48 -4.51
C LEU A 192 -15.43 -8.71 -4.08
N THR A 193 -14.37 -8.80 -4.86
CA THR A 193 -13.16 -8.01 -4.63
C THR A 193 -13.24 -6.73 -5.47
N ASN A 194 -13.08 -5.56 -4.85
CA ASN A 194 -13.04 -4.28 -5.56
C ASN A 194 -11.68 -4.06 -6.25
N ALA A 195 -11.55 -2.96 -6.99
CA ALA A 195 -10.33 -2.62 -7.74
C ALA A 195 -9.08 -2.44 -6.84
N ALA A 196 -9.28 -2.13 -5.56
CA ALA A 196 -8.20 -2.00 -4.57
C ALA A 196 -7.85 -3.33 -3.87
N GLY A 197 -8.47 -4.45 -4.28
CA GLY A 197 -8.25 -5.76 -3.71
C GLY A 197 -9.01 -6.03 -2.41
N CYS A 198 -9.93 -5.14 -2.01
CA CYS A 198 -10.71 -5.25 -0.78
C CYS A 198 -12.12 -5.78 -1.04
N ASP A 199 -12.75 -6.34 0.00
CA ASP A 199 -14.11 -6.82 -0.08
C ASP A 199 -15.08 -5.72 -0.51
N SER A 200 -15.98 -6.08 -1.43
CA SER A 200 -17.05 -5.23 -1.92
C SER A 200 -18.36 -5.98 -1.81
N THR A 201 -19.34 -5.39 -1.17
CA THR A 201 -20.65 -6.00 -0.97
C THR A 201 -21.66 -5.43 -1.95
N ILE A 202 -22.31 -6.30 -2.75
CA ILE A 202 -23.47 -5.95 -3.56
C ILE A 202 -24.70 -6.50 -2.87
N THR A 203 -25.66 -5.64 -2.56
CA THR A 203 -26.98 -6.02 -2.07
C THR A 203 -27.97 -5.92 -3.22
N LEU A 204 -28.52 -7.05 -3.65
CA LEU A 204 -29.55 -7.14 -4.68
C LEU A 204 -30.93 -7.20 -4.01
N GLU A 205 -31.77 -6.22 -4.28
CA GLU A 205 -33.21 -6.28 -3.97
C GLU A 205 -33.93 -6.73 -5.24
N LEU A 206 -34.29 -8.02 -5.29
CA LEU A 206 -34.91 -8.64 -6.45
C LEU A 206 -36.40 -8.79 -6.26
N THR A 207 -37.16 -8.28 -7.21
CA THR A 207 -38.60 -8.56 -7.37
C THR A 207 -38.77 -9.41 -8.62
N LEU A 208 -39.13 -10.67 -8.45
CA LEU A 208 -39.56 -11.52 -9.57
C LEU A 208 -41.07 -11.36 -9.74
N THR A 209 -41.47 -10.95 -10.91
CA THR A 209 -42.86 -10.97 -11.34
C THR A 209 -43.10 -12.31 -12.01
N VAL A 210 -43.88 -13.17 -11.39
CA VAL A 210 -44.49 -14.31 -12.07
C VAL A 210 -45.49 -13.70 -13.04
N GLY A 211 -45.29 -13.89 -14.32
CA GLY A 211 -46.22 -13.44 -15.35
C GLY A 211 -47.51 -14.21 -15.25
N ILE A 212 -48.38 -13.82 -14.30
CA ILE A 212 -49.80 -14.05 -14.40
C ILE A 212 -50.41 -12.67 -14.63
N GLU A 213 -50.26 -12.13 -15.82
CA GLU A 213 -51.39 -11.37 -16.32
C GLU A 213 -52.48 -12.40 -16.61
N GLU A 214 -53.50 -12.46 -15.76
CA GLU A 214 -54.79 -13.01 -16.14
C GLU A 214 -55.43 -12.10 -17.20
N GLY A 215 -54.71 -11.85 -18.26
CA GLY A 215 -55.28 -11.46 -19.55
C GLY A 215 -55.71 -12.74 -20.18
N THR A 216 -57.03 -13.03 -20.20
CA THR A 216 -57.59 -14.03 -21.09
C THR A 216 -57.03 -13.78 -22.48
N ILE A 217 -56.10 -14.66 -22.92
CA ILE A 217 -55.56 -14.60 -24.28
C ILE A 217 -56.72 -14.93 -25.20
N THR A 218 -57.34 -13.90 -25.77
CA THR A 218 -58.50 -14.07 -26.65
C THR A 218 -58.10 -14.19 -28.10
N ASP A 219 -56.86 -13.81 -28.48
CA ASP A 219 -56.42 -13.83 -29.89
C ASP A 219 -55.01 -14.42 -30.04
N VAL A 220 -54.95 -15.75 -30.23
CA VAL A 220 -53.79 -16.43 -30.73
C VAL A 220 -54.07 -16.90 -32.13
N SER A 221 -53.30 -16.47 -33.13
CA SER A 221 -53.41 -16.92 -34.51
C SER A 221 -52.18 -17.69 -34.93
N LEU A 222 -52.39 -18.66 -35.84
CA LEU A 222 -51.37 -19.49 -36.43
C LEU A 222 -51.33 -19.30 -37.91
N TYR A 223 -50.21 -18.87 -38.45
CA TYR A 223 -50.09 -18.71 -39.91
C TYR A 223 -48.66 -19.02 -40.41
N PRO A 224 -48.54 -19.61 -41.63
CA PRO A 224 -49.59 -20.26 -42.39
C PRO A 224 -50.08 -21.54 -41.69
N ASN A 225 -51.39 -21.79 -41.76
CA ASN A 225 -51.95 -23.05 -41.28
C ASN A 225 -53.08 -23.46 -42.25
N PRO A 226 -52.91 -24.47 -43.15
CA PRO A 226 -51.81 -25.48 -43.16
C PRO A 226 -50.44 -24.94 -43.49
N THR A 227 -49.39 -25.61 -43.02
CA THR A 227 -48.00 -25.29 -43.24
C THR A 227 -47.22 -26.51 -43.78
N SER A 228 -46.10 -26.25 -44.49
CA SER A 228 -45.17 -27.28 -44.94
C SER A 228 -43.89 -27.38 -44.15
N GLU A 229 -43.38 -26.26 -43.60
CA GLU A 229 -42.09 -26.20 -42.92
C GLU A 229 -42.14 -25.52 -41.59
N SER A 230 -42.82 -24.36 -41.48
CA SER A 230 -42.90 -23.58 -40.25
C SER A 230 -44.22 -22.82 -40.19
N PHE A 231 -44.64 -22.50 -38.97
CA PHE A 231 -45.74 -21.59 -38.71
C PHE A 231 -45.33 -20.56 -37.66
N THR A 232 -46.00 -19.43 -37.69
CA THR A 232 -45.81 -18.37 -36.69
C THR A 232 -47.00 -18.38 -35.72
N ILE A 233 -46.71 -18.36 -34.42
CA ILE A 233 -47.63 -18.07 -33.38
C ILE A 233 -47.64 -16.56 -33.24
N GLN A 234 -48.81 -15.94 -33.46
CA GLN A 234 -49.00 -14.50 -33.24
C GLN A 234 -50.02 -14.27 -32.13
N THR A 235 -49.71 -13.33 -31.25
CA THR A 235 -50.51 -12.96 -30.10
C THR A 235 -50.72 -11.45 -30.05
N SER A 236 -51.86 -11.01 -29.49
CA SER A 236 -52.16 -9.57 -29.35
C SER A 236 -51.32 -8.87 -28.27
N ILE A 237 -50.80 -9.63 -27.33
CA ILE A 237 -49.88 -9.15 -26.25
C ILE A 237 -48.61 -9.99 -26.24
N PRO A 238 -47.48 -9.43 -25.81
CA PRO A 238 -46.25 -10.19 -25.67
C PRO A 238 -46.40 -11.33 -24.66
N LEU A 239 -46.08 -12.57 -25.08
CA LEU A 239 -46.05 -13.73 -24.21
C LEU A 239 -44.60 -14.19 -23.97
N TYR A 240 -44.35 -14.57 -22.72
CA TYR A 240 -43.06 -15.12 -22.28
C TYR A 240 -43.30 -16.46 -21.57
N CYS A 241 -43.85 -17.42 -22.28
CA CYS A 241 -44.25 -18.71 -21.72
C CYS A 241 -43.82 -19.89 -22.61
N ALA A 242 -43.80 -21.06 -21.97
CA ALA A 242 -43.51 -22.29 -22.70
C ALA A 242 -44.74 -22.72 -23.58
N TYR A 243 -44.41 -23.21 -24.77
CA TYR A 243 -45.38 -23.90 -25.61
C TYR A 243 -44.91 -25.32 -25.94
N SER A 244 -45.85 -26.19 -26.23
CA SER A 244 -45.56 -27.54 -26.72
C SER A 244 -46.43 -27.88 -27.92
N VAL A 245 -45.87 -28.63 -28.87
CA VAL A 245 -46.58 -29.21 -29.99
C VAL A 245 -46.68 -30.71 -29.76
N VAL A 246 -47.89 -31.24 -29.79
CA VAL A 246 -48.15 -32.66 -29.59
C VAL A 246 -48.86 -33.25 -30.81
N ASP A 247 -48.67 -34.53 -31.05
CA ASP A 247 -49.40 -35.27 -32.10
C ASP A 247 -50.89 -35.55 -31.71
N ALA A 248 -51.61 -36.18 -32.59
CA ALA A 248 -53.02 -36.50 -32.37
C ALA A 248 -53.27 -37.47 -31.18
N GLN A 249 -52.25 -38.16 -30.70
CA GLN A 249 -52.24 -39.04 -29.54
C GLN A 249 -51.79 -38.35 -28.26
N GLY A 250 -51.41 -37.04 -28.34
CA GLY A 250 -50.94 -36.25 -27.21
C GLY A 250 -49.47 -36.44 -26.88
N LYS A 251 -48.68 -37.15 -27.72
CA LYS A 251 -47.27 -37.34 -27.55
C LYS A 251 -46.55 -36.03 -27.90
N LEU A 252 -45.60 -35.60 -27.07
CA LEU A 252 -44.75 -34.43 -27.30
C LEU A 252 -43.91 -34.63 -28.57
N VAL A 253 -43.96 -33.69 -29.47
CA VAL A 253 -43.19 -33.64 -30.73
C VAL A 253 -42.15 -32.53 -30.69
N PHE A 254 -42.50 -31.37 -30.11
CA PHE A 254 -41.64 -30.19 -30.02
C PHE A 254 -42.06 -29.35 -28.84
N GLU A 255 -41.09 -28.65 -28.20
CA GLU A 255 -41.35 -27.65 -27.19
C GLU A 255 -40.42 -26.43 -27.39
N GLY A 256 -40.85 -25.29 -26.90
CA GLY A 256 -40.13 -24.04 -26.97
C GLY A 256 -40.69 -22.98 -26.06
N VAL A 257 -40.12 -21.79 -26.10
CA VAL A 257 -40.52 -20.63 -25.32
C VAL A 257 -40.92 -19.51 -26.27
N MET A 258 -42.03 -18.88 -26.00
CA MET A 258 -42.45 -17.63 -26.65
C MET A 258 -41.71 -16.47 -26.00
N THR A 259 -41.24 -15.53 -26.81
CA THR A 259 -40.42 -14.39 -26.31
C THR A 259 -40.91 -13.04 -26.85
N GLY A 260 -42.21 -12.92 -27.10
CA GLY A 260 -42.80 -11.70 -27.61
C GLY A 260 -44.17 -11.92 -28.20
N THR A 261 -44.61 -11.08 -29.14
CA THR A 261 -45.88 -11.16 -29.85
C THR A 261 -45.84 -12.12 -31.04
N GLU A 262 -44.66 -12.51 -31.52
CA GLU A 262 -44.48 -13.43 -32.62
C GLU A 262 -43.44 -14.49 -32.30
N THR A 263 -43.73 -15.74 -32.54
CA THR A 263 -42.79 -16.86 -32.38
C THR A 263 -42.89 -17.81 -33.57
N GLN A 264 -41.79 -17.98 -34.28
CA GLN A 264 -41.72 -18.90 -35.39
C GLN A 264 -41.37 -20.32 -34.91
N VAL A 265 -42.18 -21.29 -35.30
CA VAL A 265 -41.99 -22.71 -34.98
C VAL A 265 -41.65 -23.48 -36.24
N ASN A 266 -40.47 -24.07 -36.27
CA ASN A 266 -40.04 -24.91 -37.39
C ASN A 266 -40.44 -26.37 -37.14
N ILE A 267 -41.25 -26.92 -38.04
CA ILE A 267 -41.72 -28.31 -38.01
C ILE A 267 -41.32 -29.09 -39.26
N SER A 268 -40.28 -28.66 -39.98
CA SER A 268 -39.82 -29.30 -41.22
C SER A 268 -39.48 -30.79 -41.02
N SER A 269 -38.96 -31.16 -39.87
CA SER A 269 -38.58 -32.54 -39.50
C SER A 269 -39.74 -33.44 -39.09
N VAL A 270 -40.95 -32.90 -38.97
CA VAL A 270 -42.11 -33.64 -38.47
C VAL A 270 -42.91 -34.23 -39.66
N ALA A 271 -43.51 -35.38 -39.49
CA ALA A 271 -44.32 -36.03 -40.56
C ALA A 271 -45.59 -35.20 -40.87
N ARG A 272 -46.15 -35.44 -42.08
CA ARG A 272 -47.43 -34.83 -42.45
C ARG A 272 -48.54 -35.31 -41.49
N GLY A 273 -49.40 -34.39 -41.08
CA GLY A 273 -50.44 -34.75 -40.11
C GLY A 273 -51.07 -33.57 -39.37
N ILE A 274 -51.91 -33.92 -38.42
CA ILE A 274 -52.52 -32.94 -37.51
C ILE A 274 -51.78 -32.95 -36.18
N TYR A 275 -51.41 -31.76 -35.72
CA TYR A 275 -50.74 -31.51 -34.48
C TYR A 275 -51.53 -30.49 -33.68
N TYR A 276 -51.25 -30.42 -32.37
CA TYR A 276 -51.89 -29.50 -31.46
C TYR A 276 -50.84 -28.68 -30.72
N LEU A 277 -50.91 -27.36 -30.87
CA LEU A 277 -50.15 -26.42 -30.11
C LEU A 277 -50.83 -26.21 -28.76
N ARG A 278 -50.09 -26.45 -27.69
CA ARG A 278 -50.48 -26.16 -26.32
C ARG A 278 -49.66 -25.00 -25.80
N ILE A 279 -50.32 -23.96 -25.32
CA ILE A 279 -49.73 -22.83 -24.62
C ILE A 279 -50.35 -22.87 -23.21
N ARG A 280 -49.54 -22.71 -22.18
CA ARG A 280 -49.97 -22.91 -20.79
C ARG A 280 -51.19 -22.06 -20.41
N GLU A 281 -51.28 -20.87 -21.01
CA GLU A 281 -52.34 -19.86 -20.73
C GLU A 281 -53.59 -20.02 -21.56
N LEU A 282 -53.62 -20.97 -22.53
CA LEU A 282 -54.81 -21.30 -23.32
C LEU A 282 -55.54 -22.49 -22.73
N SER A 283 -56.84 -22.34 -22.56
CA SER A 283 -57.74 -23.43 -22.08
C SER A 283 -57.88 -24.58 -23.08
N GLU A 284 -57.70 -24.29 -24.39
CA GLU A 284 -57.79 -25.29 -25.47
C GLU A 284 -56.60 -25.25 -26.39
N PRO A 285 -56.14 -26.41 -26.85
CA PRO A 285 -55.03 -26.48 -27.80
C PRO A 285 -55.44 -26.01 -29.19
N LEU A 286 -54.55 -25.30 -29.88
CA LEU A 286 -54.78 -24.84 -31.23
C LEU A 286 -54.31 -25.91 -32.24
N ARG A 287 -55.14 -26.17 -33.25
CA ARG A 287 -54.86 -27.15 -34.31
C ARG A 287 -53.84 -26.62 -35.31
N VAL A 288 -52.80 -27.38 -35.59
CA VAL A 288 -51.79 -27.15 -36.60
C VAL A 288 -51.89 -28.27 -37.66
N VAL A 289 -51.98 -27.91 -38.94
CA VAL A 289 -52.05 -28.88 -40.03
C VAL A 289 -50.75 -28.80 -40.82
N LYS A 290 -49.99 -29.89 -40.89
CA LYS A 290 -48.83 -30.03 -41.70
C LYS A 290 -49.12 -30.78 -42.99
N ASN A 291 -48.89 -30.14 -44.16
CA ASN A 291 -49.01 -30.70 -45.49
C ASN A 291 -47.75 -31.47 -45.91
#